data_9867ab71fb97ed58d1c75fe372f330b0
#
_entry.id   9867ab71fb97ed58d1c75fe372f330b0
#
_cell.length_a   1.000
_cell.length_b   1.000
_cell.length_c   1.000
_cell.angle_alpha   90.00
_cell.angle_beta   90.00
_cell.angle_gamma   90.00
#
_symmetry.space_group_name_H-M   'P 1'
#
loop_
_entity.id
_entity.type
_entity.pdbx_description
1 polymer ?
#
loop_
_entity_poly.entity_id
_entity_poly.type
_entity_poly.pdbx_seq_one_letter_code
_entity_poly.pdbx_strand_id
1 'polypeptide(L)'
;MASPGQASQGPFVAFTINAPATPSLIQQYAEEHIKTRLAQLPGIYKINISGATPMEWRLEYDYEQLRALGVSTDEISQAVGLHYQKEFLGTYDVEQAVSGKEWIRLVLMPEHDNREFDAAQIQVKVKDGRIICLDELVKVVRMEEQPQSYYRINGLNSIYLSVVAEETANQLELSRAVQACMNDIRLSLPAGYEIHTSYDTTEFIHDELNKIYLRTGVTVAILLLFVLLITFSPKYLFLIVTSLTVNMAIAVIFYYVFGLEMQLYSLAGITVSLNLVIDNTIVMSDHYLRCRNRKAFMSVLAATLTTMGALVII
;
A
#
# COMPACT_ATOMS: atom_id res chain seq x y z
N MET A 1 -0.90 -14.77 -19.55
CA MET A 1 0.25 -14.31 -18.73
C MET A 1 -0.08 -12.91 -18.30
N ALA A 2 -0.54 -12.73 -17.07
CA ALA A 2 -0.82 -11.42 -16.51
C ALA A 2 0.52 -10.76 -16.15
N SER A 3 0.73 -9.54 -16.60
CA SER A 3 1.84 -8.71 -16.14
C SER A 3 1.78 -8.59 -14.64
N PRO A 4 2.91 -8.58 -13.90
CA PRO A 4 2.91 -8.32 -12.48
C PRO A 4 2.27 -6.95 -12.26
N GLY A 5 1.19 -6.91 -11.48
CA GLY A 5 0.29 -5.80 -11.35
C GLY A 5 1.02 -4.50 -11.02
N GLN A 6 0.65 -3.47 -11.74
CA GLN A 6 0.92 -2.10 -11.36
C GLN A 6 0.25 -1.87 -10.01
N ALA A 7 1.05 -1.75 -8.94
CA ALA A 7 0.60 -1.26 -7.65
C ALA A 7 0.21 0.22 -7.80
N SER A 8 -0.97 0.47 -8.31
CA SER A 8 -1.56 1.82 -8.44
C SER A 8 -2.33 2.21 -7.19
N GLN A 9 -2.24 1.42 -6.14
CA GLN A 9 -2.98 1.65 -4.93
C GLN A 9 -2.15 2.47 -3.95
N GLY A 10 -2.78 3.49 -3.38
CA GLY A 10 -2.23 4.29 -2.31
C GLY A 10 -1.84 3.44 -1.08
N PRO A 11 -1.30 4.07 -0.04
CA PRO A 11 -0.93 3.35 1.15
C PRO A 11 -2.16 2.64 1.76
N PHE A 12 -1.96 1.37 2.12
CA PHE A 12 -2.96 0.56 2.80
C PHE A 12 -3.10 0.97 4.28
N VAL A 13 -1.95 1.07 4.96
CA VAL A 13 -1.84 1.61 6.32
C VAL A 13 -0.63 2.53 6.37
N ALA A 14 -0.72 3.62 7.11
CA ALA A 14 0.37 4.54 7.30
C ALA A 14 0.55 4.94 8.76
N PHE A 15 1.79 5.11 9.13
CA PHE A 15 2.21 5.48 10.48
C PHE A 15 3.09 6.72 10.43
N THR A 16 3.01 7.51 11.47
CA THR A 16 3.94 8.61 11.73
C THR A 16 4.78 8.25 12.94
N ILE A 17 6.10 8.37 12.79
CA ILE A 17 7.07 8.10 13.85
C ILE A 17 7.67 9.43 14.27
N ASN A 18 7.48 9.81 15.52
CA ASN A 18 7.94 11.05 16.11
C ASN A 18 9.08 10.77 17.08
N ALA A 19 10.10 11.62 17.08
CA ALA A 19 11.16 11.53 18.09
C ALA A 19 11.90 12.85 18.28
N PRO A 20 12.57 13.09 19.44
CA PRO A 20 13.47 14.20 19.66
C PRO A 20 14.84 13.94 19.06
N ALA A 21 14.88 13.49 17.81
CA ALA A 21 16.08 13.14 17.05
C ALA A 21 16.03 13.81 15.67
N THR A 22 17.11 13.75 14.91
CA THR A 22 17.12 14.25 13.54
C THR A 22 16.30 13.33 12.65
N PRO A 23 15.66 13.85 11.59
CA PRO A 23 14.85 13.03 10.69
C PRO A 23 15.58 11.82 10.11
N SER A 24 16.88 11.98 9.79
CA SER A 24 17.70 10.87 9.26
C SER A 24 17.91 9.75 10.28
N LEU A 25 18.12 10.08 11.57
CA LEU A 25 18.26 9.07 12.62
C LEU A 25 16.93 8.34 12.86
N ILE A 26 15.80 9.06 12.79
CA ILE A 26 14.47 8.44 12.92
C ILE A 26 14.23 7.49 11.75
N GLN A 27 14.60 7.90 10.53
CA GLN A 27 14.47 7.06 9.34
C GLN A 27 15.35 5.82 9.43
N GLN A 28 16.62 5.97 9.81
CA GLN A 28 17.54 4.85 9.99
C GLN A 28 16.98 3.83 10.99
N TYR A 29 16.51 4.31 12.13
CA TYR A 29 15.86 3.46 13.13
C TYR A 29 14.65 2.71 12.55
N ALA A 30 13.80 3.41 11.78
CA ALA A 30 12.63 2.82 11.15
C ALA A 30 13.00 1.78 10.09
N GLU A 31 14.05 2.01 9.30
CA GLU A 31 14.54 1.05 8.30
C GLU A 31 15.11 -0.21 8.93
N GLU A 32 15.91 -0.07 9.97
CA GLU A 32 16.59 -1.20 10.63
C GLU A 32 15.64 -2.04 11.49
N HIS A 33 14.75 -1.40 12.26
CA HIS A 33 13.98 -2.07 13.29
C HIS A 33 12.49 -2.27 12.94
N ILE A 34 11.88 -1.31 12.26
CA ILE A 34 10.44 -1.35 11.97
C ILE A 34 10.18 -2.02 10.62
N LYS A 35 10.84 -1.53 9.57
CA LYS A 35 10.67 -2.06 8.21
C LYS A 35 11.02 -3.54 8.13
N THR A 36 12.10 -3.96 8.80
CA THR A 36 12.55 -5.36 8.80
C THR A 36 11.52 -6.30 9.41
N ARG A 37 10.84 -5.89 10.49
CA ARG A 37 9.78 -6.68 11.11
C ARG A 37 8.51 -6.71 10.28
N LEU A 38 8.08 -5.56 9.75
CA LEU A 38 6.90 -5.48 8.90
C LEU A 38 7.06 -6.28 7.60
N ALA A 39 8.27 -6.26 6.99
CA ALA A 39 8.55 -6.99 5.76
C ALA A 39 8.46 -8.53 5.90
N GLN A 40 8.41 -9.05 7.13
CA GLN A 40 8.21 -10.48 7.38
C GLN A 40 6.74 -10.91 7.31
N LEU A 41 5.82 -9.96 7.30
CA LEU A 41 4.39 -10.26 7.22
C LEU A 41 3.98 -10.61 5.79
N PRO A 42 3.27 -11.71 5.58
CA PRO A 42 2.78 -12.08 4.24
C PRO A 42 1.72 -11.07 3.76
N GLY A 43 1.68 -10.79 2.47
CA GLY A 43 0.71 -9.88 1.85
C GLY A 43 1.15 -8.41 1.82
N ILE A 44 2.36 -8.08 2.28
CA ILE A 44 2.95 -6.75 2.11
C ILE A 44 3.73 -6.71 0.80
N TYR A 45 3.30 -5.83 -0.11
CA TYR A 45 3.97 -5.59 -1.37
C TYR A 45 5.20 -4.68 -1.21
N LYS A 46 5.03 -3.55 -0.48
CA LYS A 46 6.08 -2.54 -0.34
C LYS A 46 5.91 -1.72 0.93
N ILE A 47 7.03 -1.35 1.53
CA ILE A 47 7.09 -0.41 2.65
C ILE A 47 7.90 0.80 2.20
N ASN A 48 7.29 1.99 2.24
CA ASN A 48 7.95 3.25 1.94
C ASN A 48 8.15 4.04 3.22
N ILE A 49 9.34 4.59 3.39
CA ILE A 49 9.67 5.50 4.48
C ILE A 49 10.09 6.82 3.84
N SER A 50 9.55 7.92 4.32
CA SER A 50 9.81 9.26 3.80
C SER A 50 9.75 10.32 4.90
N GLY A 51 10.38 11.47 4.66
CA GLY A 51 10.39 12.59 5.60
C GLY A 51 11.75 12.87 6.21
N ALA A 52 12.76 12.01 5.96
CA ALA A 52 14.13 12.34 6.31
C ALA A 52 14.74 13.30 5.30
N THR A 53 15.60 14.13 5.80
CA THR A 53 16.46 14.97 4.97
C THR A 53 17.59 14.10 4.41
N PRO A 54 17.89 14.15 3.13
CA PRO A 54 19.01 13.39 2.58
C PRO A 54 20.34 13.83 3.21
N MET A 55 21.26 12.89 3.35
CA MET A 55 22.64 13.19 3.74
C MET A 55 23.40 13.71 2.53
N GLU A 56 24.17 14.77 2.72
CA GLU A 56 25.06 15.34 1.70
C GLU A 56 26.51 15.30 2.15
N TRP A 57 27.41 15.17 1.17
CA TRP A 57 28.84 15.47 1.34
C TRP A 57 29.06 16.92 0.95
N ARG A 58 29.30 17.79 1.94
CA ARG A 58 29.57 19.20 1.71
C ARG A 58 31.05 19.38 1.55
N LEU A 59 31.48 19.97 0.43
CA LEU A 59 32.86 20.34 0.12
C LEU A 59 33.02 21.81 0.47
N GLU A 60 33.58 22.10 1.64
CA GLU A 60 33.86 23.47 2.08
C GLU A 60 35.26 23.89 1.63
N TYR A 61 35.35 24.99 0.94
CA TYR A 61 36.62 25.52 0.44
C TYR A 61 36.88 26.93 0.93
N ASP A 62 38.17 27.29 1.04
CA ASP A 62 38.61 28.66 1.28
C ASP A 62 38.87 29.34 -0.07
N TYR A 63 38.14 30.42 -0.34
CA TYR A 63 38.24 31.16 -1.60
C TYR A 63 39.63 31.75 -1.82
N GLU A 64 40.28 32.30 -0.78
CA GLU A 64 41.62 32.90 -0.87
C GLU A 64 42.69 31.82 -1.15
N GLN A 65 42.57 30.67 -0.54
CA GLN A 65 43.44 29.51 -0.80
C GLN A 65 43.33 29.04 -2.25
N LEU A 66 42.07 28.84 -2.77
CA LEU A 66 41.88 28.44 -4.14
C LEU A 66 42.44 29.45 -5.13
N ARG A 67 42.25 30.75 -4.86
CA ARG A 67 42.79 31.85 -5.68
C ARG A 67 44.32 31.86 -5.69
N ALA A 68 44.94 31.66 -4.55
CA ALA A 68 46.42 31.61 -4.42
C ALA A 68 47.01 30.41 -5.19
N LEU A 69 46.31 29.28 -5.23
CA LEU A 69 46.71 28.09 -5.97
C LEU A 69 46.32 28.14 -7.45
N GLY A 70 45.51 29.14 -7.88
CA GLY A 70 45.06 29.30 -9.25
C GLY A 70 43.99 28.25 -9.65
N VAL A 71 43.26 27.67 -8.69
CA VAL A 71 42.22 26.67 -8.89
C VAL A 71 40.85 27.34 -8.90
N SER A 72 39.99 26.96 -9.84
CA SER A 72 38.61 27.42 -9.90
C SER A 72 37.67 26.34 -9.35
N THR A 73 36.49 26.77 -8.89
CA THR A 73 35.40 25.85 -8.47
C THR A 73 34.93 24.93 -9.61
N ASP A 74 35.03 25.39 -10.86
CA ASP A 74 34.64 24.61 -12.04
C ASP A 74 35.61 23.44 -12.27
N GLU A 75 36.93 23.65 -12.02
CA GLU A 75 37.95 22.59 -12.12
C GLU A 75 37.69 21.51 -11.06
N ILE A 76 37.32 21.92 -9.84
CA ILE A 76 36.92 20.99 -8.77
C ILE A 76 35.68 20.20 -9.18
N SER A 77 34.64 20.90 -9.62
CA SER A 77 33.38 20.28 -10.06
C SER A 77 33.61 19.26 -11.20
N GLN A 78 34.44 19.64 -12.16
CA GLN A 78 34.79 18.77 -13.28
C GLN A 78 35.61 17.55 -12.84
N ALA A 79 36.56 17.71 -11.92
CA ALA A 79 37.35 16.60 -11.39
C ALA A 79 36.47 15.60 -10.63
N VAL A 80 35.57 16.09 -9.76
CA VAL A 80 34.61 15.25 -9.04
C VAL A 80 33.64 14.55 -10.02
N GLY A 81 33.15 15.30 -11.02
CA GLY A 81 32.27 14.76 -12.05
C GLY A 81 32.91 13.63 -12.84
N LEU A 82 34.15 13.80 -13.28
CA LEU A 82 34.93 12.80 -14.02
C LEU A 82 35.18 11.54 -13.16
N HIS A 83 35.49 11.75 -11.86
CA HIS A 83 35.77 10.63 -10.96
C HIS A 83 34.56 9.71 -10.73
N TYR A 84 33.34 10.24 -10.70
CA TYR A 84 32.09 9.48 -10.52
C TYR A 84 31.32 9.24 -11.82
N GLN A 85 31.88 9.62 -12.96
CA GLN A 85 31.20 9.51 -14.25
C GLN A 85 30.93 8.05 -14.61
N LYS A 86 29.68 7.78 -14.98
CA LYS A 86 29.25 6.51 -15.59
C LYS A 86 29.08 6.73 -17.07
N GLU A 87 29.80 5.99 -17.89
CA GLU A 87 29.70 6.09 -19.34
C GLU A 87 28.93 4.88 -19.90
N PHE A 88 27.90 5.17 -20.66
CA PHE A 88 27.15 4.15 -21.37
C PHE A 88 27.87 3.80 -22.68
N LEU A 89 28.40 2.58 -22.78
CA LEU A 89 29.16 2.11 -23.94
C LEU A 89 28.29 1.48 -25.04
N GLY A 90 27.03 1.17 -24.74
CA GLY A 90 26.11 0.58 -25.69
C GLY A 90 25.37 -0.65 -25.15
N THR A 91 24.63 -1.29 -26.05
CA THR A 91 23.94 -2.56 -25.80
C THR A 91 24.60 -3.67 -26.62
N TYR A 92 24.82 -4.80 -25.98
CA TYR A 92 25.38 -6.01 -26.63
C TYR A 92 24.30 -7.09 -26.65
N ASP A 93 24.17 -7.74 -27.82
CA ASP A 93 23.24 -8.85 -28.06
C ASP A 93 23.97 -10.18 -27.76
N VAL A 94 23.50 -10.89 -26.75
CA VAL A 94 24.04 -12.22 -26.39
C VAL A 94 23.03 -13.29 -26.79
N GLU A 95 23.41 -14.14 -27.72
CA GLU A 95 22.66 -15.34 -28.05
C GLU A 95 22.96 -16.43 -27.01
N GLN A 96 22.03 -16.70 -26.12
CA GLN A 96 22.10 -17.86 -25.24
C GLN A 96 21.36 -19.05 -25.83
N ALA A 97 21.98 -20.21 -25.81
CA ALA A 97 21.48 -21.44 -26.42
C ALA A 97 20.14 -21.97 -25.86
N VAL A 98 19.68 -21.43 -24.70
CA VAL A 98 18.50 -21.92 -23.97
C VAL A 98 17.40 -20.85 -23.82
N SER A 99 17.73 -19.55 -23.86
CA SER A 99 16.80 -18.46 -23.46
C SER A 99 16.50 -17.44 -24.57
N GLY A 100 17.07 -17.54 -25.74
CA GLY A 100 16.91 -16.57 -26.84
C GLY A 100 17.85 -15.36 -26.71
N LYS A 101 17.52 -14.27 -27.42
CA LYS A 101 18.32 -13.04 -27.45
C LYS A 101 18.12 -12.22 -26.17
N GLU A 102 19.21 -11.96 -25.47
CA GLU A 102 19.22 -11.08 -24.30
C GLU A 102 20.04 -9.82 -24.60
N TRP A 103 19.45 -8.65 -24.29
CA TRP A 103 20.09 -7.35 -24.45
C TRP A 103 20.79 -6.93 -23.17
N ILE A 104 22.12 -6.90 -23.19
CA ILE A 104 22.93 -6.50 -22.04
C ILE A 104 23.43 -5.07 -22.26
N ARG A 105 23.20 -4.19 -21.28
CA ARG A 105 23.76 -2.84 -21.28
C ARG A 105 25.20 -2.85 -20.77
N LEU A 106 26.12 -2.32 -21.59
CA LEU A 106 27.50 -2.09 -21.20
C LEU A 106 27.64 -0.70 -20.61
N VAL A 107 28.10 -0.65 -19.36
CA VAL A 107 28.36 0.60 -18.66
C VAL A 107 29.77 0.56 -18.10
N LEU A 108 30.58 1.56 -18.45
CA LEU A 108 31.87 1.79 -17.83
C LEU A 108 31.64 2.64 -16.58
N MET A 109 32.11 2.17 -15.45
CA MET A 109 32.05 2.93 -14.20
C MET A 109 33.32 2.65 -13.39
N PRO A 110 33.83 3.65 -12.67
CA PRO A 110 34.96 3.44 -11.78
C PRO A 110 34.62 2.42 -10.70
N GLU A 111 35.58 1.60 -10.31
CA GLU A 111 35.46 0.70 -9.18
C GLU A 111 35.67 1.50 -7.89
N HIS A 112 34.57 1.99 -7.31
CA HIS A 112 34.60 2.68 -6.02
C HIS A 112 33.70 1.98 -5.02
N ASP A 113 34.10 1.95 -3.77
CA ASP A 113 33.16 1.71 -2.70
C ASP A 113 32.28 2.96 -2.52
N ASN A 114 31.08 2.93 -3.09
CA ASN A 114 30.12 4.05 -3.09
C ASN A 114 29.64 4.46 -1.69
N ARG A 115 30.21 3.88 -0.62
CA ARG A 115 29.76 4.14 0.75
C ARG A 115 30.42 5.35 1.38
N GLU A 116 31.62 5.70 0.94
CA GLU A 116 32.34 6.83 1.48
C GLU A 116 32.93 7.71 0.35
N PHE A 117 32.84 9.02 0.54
CA PHE A 117 33.46 10.00 -0.37
C PHE A 117 34.91 10.20 0.07
N ASP A 118 35.85 9.75 -0.76
CA ASP A 118 37.27 9.91 -0.49
C ASP A 118 37.89 11.01 -1.39
N ALA A 119 38.08 12.18 -0.82
CA ALA A 119 38.66 13.32 -1.53
C ALA A 119 40.14 13.11 -1.90
N ALA A 120 40.87 12.25 -1.18
CA ALA A 120 42.28 12.01 -1.45
C ALA A 120 42.52 11.27 -2.78
N GLN A 121 41.54 10.54 -3.27
CA GLN A 121 41.62 9.83 -4.56
C GLN A 121 41.31 10.73 -5.76
N ILE A 122 40.75 11.91 -5.55
CA ILE A 122 40.33 12.80 -6.62
C ILE A 122 41.43 13.80 -6.94
N GLN A 123 41.93 13.76 -8.16
CA GLN A 123 42.98 14.63 -8.66
C GLN A 123 42.40 15.81 -9.44
N VAL A 124 42.70 17.01 -9.00
CA VAL A 124 42.34 18.27 -9.67
C VAL A 124 43.53 18.78 -10.48
N LYS A 125 43.35 18.93 -11.80
CA LYS A 125 44.36 19.45 -12.70
C LYS A 125 44.20 20.95 -12.80
N VAL A 126 45.22 21.67 -12.36
CA VAL A 126 45.29 23.14 -12.40
C VAL A 126 45.73 23.62 -13.79
N LYS A 127 45.39 24.85 -14.15
CA LYS A 127 45.72 25.47 -15.45
C LYS A 127 47.22 25.53 -15.78
N ASP A 128 48.08 25.59 -14.78
CA ASP A 128 49.54 25.56 -14.95
C ASP A 128 50.11 24.14 -15.14
N GLY A 129 49.28 23.12 -15.19
CA GLY A 129 49.63 21.73 -15.39
C GLY A 129 49.96 20.96 -14.13
N ARG A 130 49.91 21.57 -12.94
CA ARG A 130 50.07 20.87 -11.66
C ARG A 130 48.84 20.03 -11.36
N ILE A 131 49.02 18.94 -10.61
CA ILE A 131 47.96 18.07 -10.09
C ILE A 131 47.99 18.22 -8.57
N ILE A 132 46.82 18.55 -8.01
CA ILE A 132 46.60 18.71 -6.58
C ILE A 132 45.48 17.77 -6.15
N CYS A 133 45.63 17.10 -5.00
CA CYS A 133 44.57 16.25 -4.48
C CYS A 133 43.43 17.11 -3.92
N LEU A 134 42.17 16.63 -4.05
CA LEU A 134 40.99 17.40 -3.65
C LEU A 134 40.97 17.64 -2.14
N ASP A 135 41.50 16.74 -1.31
CA ASP A 135 41.58 16.86 0.14
C ASP A 135 42.49 18.05 0.60
N GLU A 136 43.43 18.49 -0.24
CA GLU A 136 44.21 19.68 0.02
C GLU A 136 43.47 20.99 -0.29
N LEU A 137 42.40 20.92 -1.09
CA LEU A 137 41.65 22.07 -1.58
C LEU A 137 40.33 22.30 -0.83
N VAL A 138 39.74 21.23 -0.31
CA VAL A 138 38.42 21.28 0.32
C VAL A 138 38.39 20.46 1.61
N LYS A 139 37.57 20.91 2.55
CA LYS A 139 37.23 20.16 3.74
C LYS A 139 35.92 19.40 3.46
N VAL A 140 35.98 18.10 3.55
CA VAL A 140 34.78 17.24 3.37
C VAL A 140 34.03 17.09 4.68
N VAL A 141 32.77 17.49 4.71
CA VAL A 141 31.88 17.37 5.87
C VAL A 141 30.64 16.58 5.47
N ARG A 142 30.39 15.50 6.17
CA ARG A 142 29.14 14.75 6.01
C ARG A 142 28.10 15.33 6.95
N MET A 143 27.03 15.87 6.41
CA MET A 143 25.93 16.46 7.19
C MET A 143 24.58 16.27 6.51
N GLU A 144 23.51 16.53 7.23
CA GLU A 144 22.18 16.58 6.62
C GLU A 144 22.06 17.83 5.74
N GLU A 145 21.46 17.67 4.55
CA GLU A 145 21.07 18.80 3.72
C GLU A 145 20.18 19.74 4.52
N GLN A 146 20.27 21.04 4.29
CA GLN A 146 19.36 21.98 4.95
C GLN A 146 17.94 21.74 4.44
N PRO A 147 17.00 21.31 5.31
CA PRO A 147 15.67 20.96 4.87
C PRO A 147 14.93 22.22 4.39
N GLN A 148 14.33 22.12 3.21
CA GLN A 148 13.45 23.17 2.68
C GLN A 148 12.10 23.22 3.41
N SER A 149 11.70 22.09 4.02
CA SER A 149 10.49 21.97 4.80
C SER A 149 10.69 20.98 5.96
N TYR A 150 10.01 21.23 7.07
CA TYR A 150 10.05 20.35 8.22
C TYR A 150 8.69 19.68 8.40
N TYR A 151 8.69 18.35 8.53
CA TYR A 151 7.53 17.62 8.98
C TYR A 151 7.64 17.37 10.48
N ARG A 152 6.81 18.06 11.26
CA ARG A 152 6.84 18.01 12.73
C ARG A 152 5.42 17.84 13.28
N ILE A 153 5.32 16.98 14.27
CA ILE A 153 4.09 16.79 15.05
C ILE A 153 4.40 17.07 16.52
N ASN A 154 3.62 17.92 17.16
CA ASN A 154 3.83 18.35 18.55
C ASN A 154 5.26 18.89 18.83
N GLY A 155 5.88 19.54 17.83
CA GLY A 155 7.24 20.06 17.94
C GLY A 155 8.37 19.04 17.75
N LEU A 156 8.05 17.76 17.64
CA LEU A 156 9.01 16.68 17.36
C LEU A 156 9.17 16.48 15.87
N ASN A 157 10.38 16.13 15.43
CA ASN A 157 10.61 15.69 14.07
C ASN A 157 9.88 14.38 13.82
N SER A 158 9.33 14.26 12.63
CA SER A 158 8.47 13.14 12.28
C SER A 158 8.84 12.57 10.92
N ILE A 159 8.74 11.26 10.77
CA ILE A 159 8.82 10.58 9.48
C ILE A 159 7.53 9.84 9.20
N TYR A 160 7.27 9.63 7.94
CA TYR A 160 6.08 8.93 7.45
C TYR A 160 6.46 7.55 6.93
N LEU A 161 5.83 6.52 7.48
CA LEU A 161 5.98 5.14 7.05
C LEU A 161 4.66 4.68 6.46
N SER A 162 4.68 4.23 5.22
CA SER A 162 3.50 3.70 4.55
C SER A 162 3.71 2.26 4.10
N VAL A 163 2.69 1.45 4.30
CA VAL A 163 2.64 0.04 3.91
C VAL A 163 1.67 -0.09 2.75
N VAL A 164 2.12 -0.73 1.67
CA VAL A 164 1.31 -1.06 0.50
C VAL A 164 1.07 -2.56 0.51
N ALA A 165 -0.21 -2.96 0.43
CA ALA A 165 -0.61 -4.36 0.38
C ALA A 165 -0.48 -4.94 -1.04
N GLU A 166 -0.35 -6.26 -1.15
CA GLU A 166 -0.55 -6.98 -2.41
C GLU A 166 -2.02 -6.92 -2.82
N GLU A 167 -2.31 -6.91 -4.13
CA GLU A 167 -3.69 -6.84 -4.65
C GLU A 167 -4.56 -8.01 -4.19
N THR A 168 -3.95 -9.18 -3.99
CA THR A 168 -4.62 -10.41 -3.57
C THR A 168 -4.71 -10.57 -2.06
N ALA A 169 -4.10 -9.68 -1.27
CA ALA A 169 -4.07 -9.81 0.17
C ALA A 169 -5.42 -9.48 0.82
N ASN A 170 -5.79 -10.27 1.83
CA ASN A 170 -6.93 -9.97 2.69
C ASN A 170 -6.62 -8.75 3.57
N GLN A 171 -7.15 -7.58 3.17
CA GLN A 171 -6.85 -6.32 3.82
C GLN A 171 -7.21 -6.29 5.32
N LEU A 172 -8.30 -6.92 5.72
CA LEU A 172 -8.71 -6.95 7.14
C LEU A 172 -7.77 -7.78 8.01
N GLU A 173 -7.32 -8.91 7.50
CA GLU A 173 -6.37 -9.78 8.21
C GLU A 173 -4.98 -9.16 8.24
N LEU A 174 -4.53 -8.61 7.12
CA LEU A 174 -3.25 -7.92 7.02
C LEU A 174 -3.18 -6.71 7.95
N SER A 175 -4.24 -5.88 8.04
CA SER A 175 -4.26 -4.76 8.98
C SER A 175 -4.13 -5.23 10.43
N ARG A 176 -4.85 -6.28 10.81
CA ARG A 176 -4.72 -6.85 12.16
C ARG A 176 -3.30 -7.31 12.44
N ALA A 177 -2.66 -7.99 11.48
CA ALA A 177 -1.27 -8.45 11.62
C ALA A 177 -0.29 -7.28 11.73
N VAL A 178 -0.45 -6.24 10.87
CA VAL A 178 0.35 -5.01 10.90
C VAL A 178 0.16 -4.27 12.22
N GLN A 179 -1.07 -4.08 12.69
CA GLN A 179 -1.36 -3.41 13.97
C GLN A 179 -0.79 -4.19 15.17
N ALA A 180 -0.89 -5.52 15.17
CA ALA A 180 -0.29 -6.36 16.20
C ALA A 180 1.24 -6.21 16.22
N CYS A 181 1.89 -6.31 15.06
CA CYS A 181 3.33 -6.10 14.92
C CYS A 181 3.75 -4.70 15.38
N MET A 182 3.00 -3.66 15.01
CA MET A 182 3.28 -2.28 15.43
C MET A 182 3.08 -2.08 16.93
N ASN A 183 2.12 -2.74 17.55
CA ASN A 183 1.94 -2.71 19.00
C ASN A 183 3.14 -3.35 19.73
N ASP A 184 3.65 -4.47 19.23
CA ASP A 184 4.85 -5.10 19.76
C ASP A 184 6.09 -4.20 19.60
N ILE A 185 6.19 -3.50 18.47
CA ILE A 185 7.26 -2.53 18.23
C ILE A 185 7.13 -1.35 19.21
N ARG A 186 5.93 -0.84 19.46
CA ARG A 186 5.69 0.25 20.44
C ARG A 186 6.22 -0.08 21.83
N LEU A 187 6.15 -1.34 22.25
CA LEU A 187 6.68 -1.78 23.55
C LEU A 187 8.22 -1.79 23.60
N SER A 188 8.88 -1.87 22.45
CA SER A 188 10.35 -1.93 22.33
C SER A 188 10.98 -0.62 21.86
N LEU A 189 10.22 0.47 21.76
CA LEU A 189 10.72 1.77 21.30
C LEU A 189 11.71 2.38 22.32
N PRO A 190 12.74 3.09 21.83
CA PRO A 190 13.58 3.91 22.68
C PRO A 190 12.78 5.04 23.34
N ALA A 191 13.29 5.54 24.47
CA ALA A 191 12.67 6.66 25.18
C ALA A 191 12.52 7.90 24.27
N GLY A 192 11.32 8.48 24.22
CA GLY A 192 11.01 9.63 23.41
C GLY A 192 10.55 9.35 21.97
N TYR A 193 10.55 8.08 21.54
CA TYR A 193 9.96 7.69 20.27
C TYR A 193 8.47 7.37 20.44
N GLU A 194 7.66 7.89 19.54
CA GLU A 194 6.22 7.65 19.49
C GLU A 194 5.81 7.22 18.09
N ILE A 195 4.87 6.27 18.00
CA ILE A 195 4.30 5.82 16.73
C ILE A 195 2.80 6.04 16.77
N HIS A 196 2.30 6.81 15.81
CA HIS A 196 0.88 7.08 15.63
C HIS A 196 0.40 6.47 14.31
N THR A 197 -0.79 5.88 14.31
CA THR A 197 -1.46 5.47 13.08
C THR A 197 -2.04 6.73 12.44
N SER A 198 -1.57 7.06 11.24
CA SER A 198 -2.00 8.25 10.49
C SER A 198 -3.11 7.94 9.50
N TYR A 199 -3.14 6.72 9.00
CA TYR A 199 -4.13 6.26 8.04
C TYR A 199 -4.27 4.73 8.12
N ASP A 200 -5.52 4.25 8.12
CA ASP A 200 -5.84 2.83 8.05
C ASP A 200 -7.08 2.65 7.16
N THR A 201 -6.89 2.04 6.00
CA THR A 201 -7.98 1.75 5.06
C THR A 201 -9.07 0.89 5.69
N THR A 202 -8.71 0.03 6.66
CA THR A 202 -9.67 -0.90 7.26
C THR A 202 -10.63 -0.20 8.22
N GLU A 203 -10.28 0.94 8.79
CA GLU A 203 -11.20 1.75 9.58
C GLU A 203 -12.38 2.21 8.72
N PHE A 204 -12.09 2.70 7.50
CA PHE A 204 -13.13 3.04 6.53
C PHE A 204 -13.95 1.80 6.12
N ILE A 205 -13.31 0.65 5.91
CA ILE A 205 -14.00 -0.60 5.57
C ILE A 205 -14.93 -1.03 6.71
N HIS A 206 -14.49 -0.96 7.96
CA HIS A 206 -15.33 -1.29 9.12
C HIS A 206 -16.54 -0.36 9.23
N ASP A 207 -16.37 0.93 9.03
CA ASP A 207 -17.45 1.90 9.06
C ASP A 207 -18.46 1.65 7.94
N GLU A 208 -18.00 1.38 6.72
CA GLU A 208 -18.90 1.04 5.61
C GLU A 208 -19.62 -0.30 5.84
N LEU A 209 -18.93 -1.30 6.39
CA LEU A 209 -19.56 -2.56 6.77
C LEU A 209 -20.68 -2.36 7.80
N ASN A 210 -20.44 -1.60 8.83
CA ASN A 210 -21.46 -1.29 9.85
C ASN A 210 -22.66 -0.54 9.24
N LYS A 211 -22.41 0.39 8.33
CA LYS A 211 -23.49 1.09 7.59
C LYS A 211 -24.27 0.12 6.71
N ILE A 212 -23.59 -0.81 6.02
CA ILE A 212 -24.25 -1.83 5.19
C ILE A 212 -25.11 -2.75 6.07
N TYR A 213 -24.56 -3.27 7.18
CA TYR A 213 -25.33 -4.10 8.12
C TYR A 213 -26.56 -3.38 8.67
N LEU A 214 -26.39 -2.12 9.09
CA LEU A 214 -27.52 -1.31 9.60
C LEU A 214 -28.58 -1.10 8.51
N ARG A 215 -28.18 -0.65 7.32
CA ARG A 215 -29.10 -0.41 6.20
C ARG A 215 -29.83 -1.68 5.80
N THR A 216 -29.10 -2.80 5.65
CA THR A 216 -29.71 -4.11 5.31
C THR A 216 -30.69 -4.55 6.40
N GLY A 217 -30.29 -4.45 7.67
CA GLY A 217 -31.16 -4.79 8.79
C GLY A 217 -32.44 -3.97 8.83
N VAL A 218 -32.33 -2.65 8.64
CA VAL A 218 -33.49 -1.74 8.59
C VAL A 218 -34.37 -2.05 7.38
N THR A 219 -33.81 -2.31 6.21
CA THR A 219 -34.56 -2.67 5.01
C THR A 219 -35.35 -3.96 5.21
N VAL A 220 -34.71 -5.00 5.74
CA VAL A 220 -35.37 -6.27 6.06
C VAL A 220 -36.48 -6.08 7.10
N ALA A 221 -36.22 -5.29 8.15
CA ALA A 221 -37.21 -5.01 9.20
C ALA A 221 -38.46 -4.29 8.64
N ILE A 222 -38.24 -3.23 7.83
CA ILE A 222 -39.33 -2.48 7.19
C ILE A 222 -40.14 -3.43 6.28
N LEU A 223 -39.49 -4.27 5.51
CA LEU A 223 -40.13 -5.19 4.58
C LEU A 223 -40.94 -6.24 5.32
N LEU A 224 -40.42 -6.85 6.38
CA LEU A 224 -41.11 -7.78 7.24
C LEU A 224 -42.33 -7.13 7.92
N LEU A 225 -42.18 -5.88 8.39
CA LEU A 225 -43.27 -5.09 8.94
C LEU A 225 -44.38 -4.86 7.91
N PHE A 226 -44.01 -4.49 6.69
CA PHE A 226 -44.96 -4.27 5.59
C PHE A 226 -45.73 -5.54 5.22
N VAL A 227 -45.04 -6.68 5.13
CA VAL A 227 -45.66 -7.99 4.91
C VAL A 227 -46.61 -8.33 6.04
N LEU A 228 -46.25 -8.09 7.30
CA LEU A 228 -47.11 -8.32 8.45
C LEU A 228 -48.39 -7.47 8.40
N LEU A 229 -48.25 -6.18 8.03
CA LEU A 229 -49.38 -5.25 7.90
C LEU A 229 -50.38 -5.67 6.80
N ILE A 230 -49.88 -6.23 5.69
CA ILE A 230 -50.72 -6.66 4.57
C ILE A 230 -51.43 -8.01 4.86
N THR A 231 -50.66 -8.96 5.41
CA THR A 231 -51.17 -10.35 5.53
C THR A 231 -51.81 -10.64 6.86
N PHE A 232 -51.59 -9.84 7.90
CA PHE A 232 -52.04 -10.02 9.29
C PHE A 232 -51.86 -11.46 9.82
N SER A 233 -50.92 -12.22 9.24
CA SER A 233 -50.70 -13.63 9.56
C SER A 233 -49.26 -13.88 10.06
N PRO A 234 -49.07 -14.20 11.35
CA PRO A 234 -47.73 -14.48 11.89
C PRO A 234 -47.14 -15.78 11.29
N LYS A 235 -47.95 -16.70 10.84
CA LYS A 235 -47.49 -17.94 10.18
C LYS A 235 -46.80 -17.65 8.85
N TYR A 236 -47.31 -16.69 8.10
CA TYR A 236 -46.74 -16.25 6.83
C TYR A 236 -45.39 -15.51 7.05
N LEU A 237 -45.36 -14.65 8.04
CA LEU A 237 -44.12 -13.99 8.43
C LEU A 237 -43.02 -14.99 8.81
N PHE A 238 -43.38 -16.02 9.62
CA PHE A 238 -42.43 -17.06 10.02
C PHE A 238 -41.90 -17.84 8.81
N LEU A 239 -42.74 -18.12 7.81
CA LEU A 239 -42.34 -18.81 6.57
C LEU A 239 -41.30 -17.97 5.80
N ILE A 240 -41.52 -16.66 5.64
CA ILE A 240 -40.58 -15.76 4.96
C ILE A 240 -39.24 -15.67 5.72
N VAL A 241 -39.30 -15.48 7.04
CA VAL A 241 -38.07 -15.41 7.88
C VAL A 241 -37.29 -16.72 7.77
N THR A 242 -37.95 -17.87 7.84
CA THR A 242 -37.30 -19.17 7.71
C THR A 242 -36.67 -19.33 6.32
N SER A 243 -37.36 -18.94 5.25
CA SER A 243 -36.82 -18.98 3.90
C SER A 243 -35.59 -18.11 3.73
N LEU A 244 -35.60 -16.88 4.28
CA LEU A 244 -34.44 -15.99 4.27
C LEU A 244 -33.25 -16.57 5.03
N THR A 245 -33.52 -17.14 6.21
CA THR A 245 -32.46 -17.75 7.03
C THR A 245 -31.81 -18.93 6.31
N VAL A 246 -32.63 -19.79 5.66
CA VAL A 246 -32.10 -20.94 4.89
C VAL A 246 -31.27 -20.46 3.70
N ASN A 247 -31.75 -19.47 2.94
CA ASN A 247 -30.99 -18.93 1.81
C ASN A 247 -29.65 -18.32 2.25
N MET A 248 -29.65 -17.58 3.38
CA MET A 248 -28.41 -17.05 3.95
C MET A 248 -27.45 -18.16 4.39
N ALA A 249 -27.98 -19.20 5.04
CA ALA A 249 -27.13 -20.33 5.46
C ALA A 249 -26.50 -21.03 4.24
N ILE A 250 -27.27 -21.22 3.17
CA ILE A 250 -26.75 -21.78 1.91
C ILE A 250 -25.63 -20.87 1.34
N ALA A 251 -25.85 -19.56 1.28
CA ALA A 251 -24.84 -18.62 0.79
C ALA A 251 -23.54 -18.70 1.61
N VAL A 252 -23.64 -18.71 2.95
CA VAL A 252 -22.48 -18.84 3.84
C VAL A 252 -21.73 -20.17 3.61
N ILE A 253 -22.45 -21.27 3.43
CA ILE A 253 -21.84 -22.58 3.13
C ILE A 253 -21.08 -22.51 1.80
N PHE A 254 -21.64 -21.90 0.76
CA PHE A 254 -20.95 -21.72 -0.52
C PHE A 254 -19.68 -20.87 -0.38
N TYR A 255 -19.75 -19.76 0.35
CA TYR A 255 -18.56 -18.93 0.63
C TYR A 255 -17.47 -19.74 1.32
N TYR A 256 -17.84 -20.55 2.32
CA TYR A 256 -16.90 -21.40 3.04
C TYR A 256 -16.28 -22.50 2.15
N VAL A 257 -17.10 -23.19 1.35
CA VAL A 257 -16.65 -24.30 0.48
C VAL A 257 -15.74 -23.81 -0.64
N PHE A 258 -16.05 -22.65 -1.23
CA PHE A 258 -15.24 -22.07 -2.30
C PHE A 258 -14.06 -21.22 -1.79
N GLY A 259 -13.89 -21.09 -0.48
CA GLY A 259 -12.82 -20.29 0.10
C GLY A 259 -12.87 -18.81 -0.31
N LEU A 260 -14.06 -18.28 -0.57
CA LEU A 260 -14.21 -16.88 -0.99
C LEU A 260 -13.96 -15.95 0.19
N GLU A 261 -13.04 -15.03 0.01
CA GLU A 261 -12.71 -14.04 1.03
C GLU A 261 -13.84 -12.99 1.17
N MET A 262 -14.10 -12.61 2.42
CA MET A 262 -15.05 -11.55 2.75
C MET A 262 -14.40 -10.18 2.50
N GLN A 263 -14.50 -9.70 1.27
CA GLN A 263 -14.06 -8.36 0.86
C GLN A 263 -15.26 -7.41 0.73
N LEU A 264 -14.99 -6.10 0.65
CA LEU A 264 -16.02 -5.07 0.51
C LEU A 264 -16.96 -5.35 -0.71
N TYR A 265 -16.39 -5.78 -1.82
CA TYR A 265 -17.15 -6.14 -3.04
C TYR A 265 -18.02 -7.36 -2.85
N SER A 266 -17.54 -8.38 -2.14
CA SER A 266 -18.32 -9.59 -1.79
C SER A 266 -19.55 -9.22 -0.97
N LEU A 267 -19.40 -8.30 -0.02
CA LEU A 267 -20.48 -7.84 0.84
C LEU A 267 -21.52 -7.02 0.08
N ALA A 268 -21.10 -6.18 -0.86
CA ALA A 268 -22.01 -5.48 -1.76
C ALA A 268 -22.81 -6.48 -2.60
N GLY A 269 -22.18 -7.51 -3.14
CA GLY A 269 -22.84 -8.60 -3.87
C GLY A 269 -23.86 -9.37 -3.02
N ILE A 270 -23.51 -9.70 -1.77
CA ILE A 270 -24.44 -10.35 -0.82
C ILE A 270 -25.65 -9.46 -0.57
N THR A 271 -25.47 -8.15 -0.38
CA THR A 271 -26.58 -7.22 -0.12
C THR A 271 -27.56 -7.17 -1.29
N VAL A 272 -27.05 -7.08 -2.53
CA VAL A 272 -27.86 -7.10 -3.75
C VAL A 272 -28.60 -8.45 -3.87
N SER A 273 -27.90 -9.56 -3.64
CA SER A 273 -28.50 -10.91 -3.70
C SER A 273 -29.59 -11.11 -2.66
N LEU A 274 -29.42 -10.59 -1.44
CA LEU A 274 -30.43 -10.62 -0.39
C LEU A 274 -31.73 -9.94 -0.81
N ASN A 275 -31.65 -8.73 -1.39
CA ASN A 275 -32.84 -8.02 -1.86
C ASN A 275 -33.59 -8.84 -2.92
N LEU A 276 -32.87 -9.43 -3.88
CA LEU A 276 -33.49 -10.29 -4.92
C LEU A 276 -34.18 -11.54 -4.33
N VAL A 277 -33.56 -12.19 -3.34
CA VAL A 277 -34.11 -13.36 -2.65
C VAL A 277 -35.37 -12.98 -1.89
N ILE A 278 -35.39 -11.82 -1.23
CA ILE A 278 -36.54 -11.31 -0.49
C ILE A 278 -37.72 -11.10 -1.43
N ASP A 279 -37.52 -10.37 -2.53
CA ASP A 279 -38.57 -10.07 -3.51
C ASP A 279 -39.16 -11.34 -4.13
N ASN A 280 -38.33 -12.27 -4.55
CA ASN A 280 -38.75 -13.55 -5.11
C ASN A 280 -39.51 -14.41 -4.09
N THR A 281 -39.05 -14.43 -2.83
CA THR A 281 -39.72 -15.19 -1.75
C THR A 281 -41.10 -14.62 -1.46
N ILE A 282 -41.28 -13.30 -1.46
CA ILE A 282 -42.56 -12.63 -1.24
C ILE A 282 -43.54 -12.96 -2.38
N VAL A 283 -43.10 -12.76 -3.63
CA VAL A 283 -43.93 -13.01 -4.81
C VAL A 283 -44.39 -14.45 -4.86
N MET A 284 -43.48 -15.40 -4.63
CA MET A 284 -43.85 -16.84 -4.62
C MET A 284 -44.78 -17.20 -3.50
N SER A 285 -44.53 -16.68 -2.30
CA SER A 285 -45.36 -16.99 -1.13
C SER A 285 -46.75 -16.39 -1.25
N ASP A 286 -46.89 -15.15 -1.72
CA ASP A 286 -48.18 -14.50 -1.94
C ASP A 286 -49.01 -15.23 -3.01
N HIS A 287 -48.37 -15.57 -4.14
CA HIS A 287 -49.03 -16.31 -5.20
C HIS A 287 -49.51 -17.69 -4.72
N TYR A 288 -48.67 -18.44 -3.97
CA TYR A 288 -49.02 -19.75 -3.45
C TYR A 288 -50.21 -19.69 -2.46
N LEU A 289 -50.26 -18.67 -1.60
CA LEU A 289 -51.33 -18.49 -0.64
C LEU A 289 -52.66 -18.13 -1.30
N ARG A 290 -52.66 -17.31 -2.34
CA ARG A 290 -53.85 -16.85 -3.04
C ARG A 290 -54.40 -17.87 -4.03
N CYS A 291 -53.50 -18.44 -4.82
CA CYS A 291 -53.89 -19.30 -5.95
C CYS A 291 -53.77 -20.80 -5.68
N ARG A 292 -53.11 -21.20 -4.60
CA ARG A 292 -52.81 -22.61 -4.23
C ARG A 292 -52.22 -23.45 -5.37
N ASN A 293 -51.56 -22.82 -6.34
CA ASN A 293 -50.95 -23.52 -7.45
C ASN A 293 -49.46 -23.07 -7.59
N ARG A 294 -48.65 -23.87 -8.32
CA ARG A 294 -47.22 -23.63 -8.51
C ARG A 294 -46.88 -22.96 -9.85
N LYS A 295 -47.85 -22.41 -10.55
CA LYS A 295 -47.66 -21.87 -11.92
C LYS A 295 -46.71 -20.65 -11.95
N ALA A 296 -46.67 -19.83 -10.86
CA ALA A 296 -45.76 -18.70 -10.76
C ALA A 296 -44.29 -19.11 -10.64
N PHE A 297 -43.99 -20.36 -10.26
CA PHE A 297 -42.62 -20.82 -10.07
C PHE A 297 -41.76 -20.64 -11.32
N MET A 298 -42.26 -21.03 -12.49
CA MET A 298 -41.50 -20.91 -13.74
C MET A 298 -41.27 -19.46 -14.14
N SER A 299 -42.21 -18.56 -13.88
CA SER A 299 -42.06 -17.12 -14.16
C SER A 299 -41.03 -16.46 -13.24
N VAL A 300 -41.08 -16.79 -11.95
CA VAL A 300 -40.12 -16.29 -10.97
C VAL A 300 -38.70 -16.85 -11.24
N LEU A 301 -38.60 -18.15 -11.58
CA LEU A 301 -37.36 -18.78 -11.96
C LEU A 301 -36.72 -18.11 -13.19
N ALA A 302 -37.51 -17.87 -14.24
CA ALA A 302 -37.05 -17.20 -15.44
C ALA A 302 -36.57 -15.78 -15.15
N ALA A 303 -37.33 -15.01 -14.35
CA ALA A 303 -36.93 -13.67 -13.92
C ALA A 303 -35.59 -13.68 -13.12
N THR A 304 -35.47 -14.63 -12.18
CA THR A 304 -34.24 -14.76 -11.37
C THR A 304 -33.02 -15.12 -12.24
N LEU A 305 -33.18 -16.08 -13.17
CA LEU A 305 -32.10 -16.47 -14.10
C LEU A 305 -31.69 -15.31 -15.01
N THR A 306 -32.63 -14.48 -15.46
CA THR A 306 -32.32 -13.28 -16.26
C THR A 306 -31.53 -12.28 -15.45
N THR A 307 -31.91 -12.04 -14.20
CA THR A 307 -31.17 -11.10 -13.31
C THR A 307 -29.81 -11.65 -12.95
N MET A 308 -29.67 -12.95 -12.69
CA MET A 308 -28.36 -13.58 -12.47
C MET A 308 -27.45 -13.47 -13.70
N GLY A 309 -28.01 -13.70 -14.89
CA GLY A 309 -27.28 -13.55 -16.14
C GLY A 309 -26.76 -12.11 -16.35
N ALA A 310 -27.56 -11.11 -16.00
CA ALA A 310 -27.15 -9.71 -16.04
C ALA A 310 -26.03 -9.40 -15.03
N LEU A 311 -26.09 -9.95 -13.82
CA LEU A 311 -25.06 -9.74 -12.79
C LEU A 311 -23.72 -10.42 -13.08
N VAL A 312 -23.71 -11.50 -13.85
CA VAL A 312 -22.47 -12.21 -14.27
C VAL A 312 -21.70 -11.43 -15.32
N ILE A 313 -22.37 -10.55 -16.09
CA ILE A 313 -21.76 -9.77 -17.15
C ILE A 313 -21.11 -8.46 -16.62
N ILE A 314 -21.53 -7.98 -15.46
CA ILE A 314 -21.02 -6.80 -14.79
C ILE A 314 -19.80 -7.15 -13.91
#